data_d1c7960066424224d758850fe650790f
#
_entry.id   d1c7960066424224d758850fe650790f
#
_cell.length_a   1.000
_cell.length_b   1.000
_cell.length_c   1.000
_cell.angle_alpha   90.00
_cell.angle_beta   90.00
_cell.angle_gamma   90.00
#
_symmetry.space_group_name_H-M   'P 1'
#
loop_
_entity.id
_entity.type
_entity.pdbx_description
1 polymer ?
#
loop_
_entity_poly.entity_id
_entity_poly.type
_entity_poly.pdbx_seq_one_letter_code
_entity_poly.pdbx_strand_id
1 'polypeptide(L)'
;LKVAKLLPKESVVVAIICDTGERYLSKHHSDEWLKEKDLLDLDVSLKMAVAGKSVSKNIPPIVSVAPSHTVEEALKLMSSFEVSELPVVENDKVVGAVRENKLMGKVIENREAMSLPVRDLMEEPIPVLDASEDIQVGIATLKLHPAIVVREFGRLIGVLSRHDVLGYL
;
A
#
# COMPACT_ATOMS: atom_id res chain seq x y z
N LEU A 1 31.50 -9.59 1.91
CA LEU A 1 31.74 -8.97 0.59
C LEU A 1 31.29 -7.51 0.50
N LYS A 2 30.27 -7.04 1.31
CA LYS A 2 29.88 -5.62 1.33
C LYS A 2 31.04 -4.72 1.78
N VAL A 3 31.73 -5.12 2.85
CA VAL A 3 32.87 -4.38 3.40
C VAL A 3 34.05 -4.33 2.41
N ALA A 4 34.31 -5.43 1.68
CA ALA A 4 35.40 -5.46 0.69
C ALA A 4 35.22 -4.44 -0.44
N LYS A 5 33.98 -4.04 -0.76
CA LYS A 5 33.68 -3.03 -1.79
C LYS A 5 33.98 -1.59 -1.32
N LEU A 6 34.11 -1.38 -0.01
CA LEU A 6 34.40 -0.07 0.59
C LEU A 6 35.91 0.14 0.82
N LEU A 7 36.73 -0.89 0.59
CA LEU A 7 38.15 -0.85 0.82
C LEU A 7 38.92 -0.54 -0.49
N PRO A 8 40.12 0.06 -0.39
CA PRO A 8 41.00 0.26 -1.54
C PRO A 8 41.27 -1.05 -2.28
N LYS A 9 41.51 -0.99 -3.61
CA LYS A 9 41.75 -2.17 -4.46
C LYS A 9 42.90 -3.05 -4.02
N GLU A 10 43.89 -2.47 -3.36
CA GLU A 10 45.11 -3.14 -2.83
C GLU A 10 44.85 -3.87 -1.50
N SER A 11 43.66 -3.74 -0.92
CA SER A 11 43.39 -4.31 0.41
C SER A 11 43.25 -5.82 0.37
N VAL A 12 43.93 -6.51 1.27
CA VAL A 12 43.75 -7.95 1.51
C VAL A 12 42.65 -8.14 2.55
N VAL A 13 41.56 -8.80 2.16
CA VAL A 13 40.46 -9.12 3.08
C VAL A 13 40.52 -10.60 3.43
N VAL A 14 40.73 -10.91 4.69
CA VAL A 14 40.71 -12.27 5.23
C VAL A 14 39.39 -12.47 5.99
N ALA A 15 38.62 -13.47 5.59
CA ALA A 15 37.42 -13.89 6.31
C ALA A 15 37.64 -15.27 6.92
N ILE A 16 37.41 -15.38 8.21
CA ILE A 16 37.47 -16.67 8.92
C ILE A 16 36.10 -17.32 8.79
N ILE A 17 36.02 -18.46 8.14
CA ILE A 17 34.82 -19.29 8.04
C ILE A 17 34.93 -20.36 9.12
N CYS A 18 34.34 -20.14 10.26
CA CYS A 18 34.49 -20.98 11.44
C CYS A 18 33.61 -22.23 11.43
N ASP A 19 32.48 -22.19 10.66
CA ASP A 19 31.45 -23.21 10.74
C ASP A 19 30.66 -23.32 9.43
N THR A 20 29.96 -24.44 9.25
CA THR A 20 29.00 -24.63 8.15
C THR A 20 27.60 -24.27 8.62
N GLY A 21 26.76 -23.70 7.73
CA GLY A 21 25.39 -23.28 8.04
C GLY A 21 24.46 -24.41 8.55
N GLU A 22 24.86 -25.67 8.35
CA GLU A 22 24.09 -26.85 8.75
C GLU A 22 23.81 -26.92 10.26
N ARG A 23 24.70 -26.41 11.10
CA ARG A 23 24.49 -26.37 12.56
C ARG A 23 23.47 -25.32 13.01
N TYR A 24 23.07 -24.43 12.12
CA TYR A 24 22.21 -23.29 12.41
C TYR A 24 20.91 -23.31 11.60
N LEU A 25 20.51 -24.50 11.09
CA LEU A 25 19.29 -24.66 10.30
C LEU A 25 18.05 -24.15 11.02
N SER A 26 17.96 -24.38 12.34
CA SER A 26 16.87 -23.89 13.17
C SER A 26 16.94 -22.39 13.51
N LYS A 27 17.99 -21.70 13.07
CA LYS A 27 18.24 -20.27 13.32
C LYS A 27 18.30 -19.50 12.02
N HIS A 28 19.45 -19.57 11.31
CA HIS A 28 19.69 -18.77 10.09
C HIS A 28 18.83 -19.16 8.89
N HIS A 29 18.19 -20.32 8.92
CA HIS A 29 17.24 -20.79 7.91
C HIS A 29 15.78 -20.78 8.44
N SER A 30 15.53 -20.20 9.62
CA SER A 30 14.19 -19.98 10.14
C SER A 30 13.85 -18.50 10.01
N ASP A 31 12.91 -18.18 9.14
CA ASP A 31 12.42 -16.81 8.98
C ASP A 31 11.82 -16.26 10.27
N GLU A 32 11.17 -17.11 11.09
CA GLU A 32 10.62 -16.74 12.39
C GLU A 32 11.73 -16.30 13.35
N TRP A 33 12.82 -17.08 13.45
CA TRP A 33 13.94 -16.74 14.31
C TRP A 33 14.67 -15.48 13.85
N LEU A 34 14.83 -15.30 12.52
CA LEU A 34 15.45 -14.12 11.94
C LEU A 34 14.61 -12.87 12.21
N LYS A 35 13.28 -12.97 12.11
CA LYS A 35 12.34 -11.90 12.47
C LYS A 35 12.44 -11.53 13.96
N GLU A 36 12.41 -12.51 14.87
CA GLU A 36 12.56 -12.27 16.31
C GLU A 36 13.87 -11.57 16.68
N LYS A 37 14.92 -11.73 15.88
CA LYS A 37 16.25 -11.16 16.11
C LYS A 37 16.53 -9.92 15.28
N ASP A 38 15.53 -9.42 14.56
CA ASP A 38 15.67 -8.23 13.70
C ASP A 38 16.81 -8.37 12.67
N LEU A 39 17.04 -9.61 12.22
CA LEU A 39 18.11 -9.98 11.28
C LEU A 39 17.59 -10.24 9.85
N LEU A 40 16.28 -10.25 9.68
CA LEU A 40 15.64 -10.39 8.38
C LEU A 40 15.21 -9.00 7.90
N ASP A 41 16.07 -8.35 7.13
CA ASP A 41 15.66 -7.23 6.29
C ASP A 41 14.73 -7.81 5.20
N LEU A 42 13.45 -7.86 5.47
CA LEU A 42 12.45 -8.09 4.44
C LEU A 42 12.37 -6.77 3.65
N ASP A 43 13.08 -6.70 2.54
CA ASP A 43 12.85 -5.68 1.51
C ASP A 43 11.43 -5.91 0.93
N VAL A 44 10.42 -5.65 1.75
CA VAL A 44 9.01 -5.77 1.33
C VAL A 44 8.63 -4.53 0.56
N SER A 45 8.46 -4.71 -0.73
CA SER A 45 7.96 -3.63 -1.58
C SER A 45 6.44 -3.44 -1.42
N LEU A 46 5.95 -2.25 -1.75
CA LEU A 46 4.52 -1.96 -1.80
C LEU A 46 3.76 -2.90 -2.75
N LYS A 47 4.42 -3.38 -3.82
CA LYS A 47 3.88 -4.41 -4.72
C LYS A 47 3.52 -5.69 -3.97
N MET A 48 4.40 -6.17 -3.10
CA MET A 48 4.16 -7.40 -2.32
C MET A 48 2.99 -7.22 -1.34
N ALA A 49 2.90 -6.06 -0.72
CA ALA A 49 1.78 -5.75 0.18
C ALA A 49 0.43 -5.73 -0.56
N VAL A 50 0.37 -5.15 -1.76
CA VAL A 50 -0.85 -5.17 -2.62
C VAL A 50 -1.22 -6.60 -3.01
N ALA A 51 -0.24 -7.41 -3.44
CA ALA A 51 -0.47 -8.79 -3.83
C ALA A 51 -1.01 -9.64 -2.65
N GLY A 52 -0.46 -9.46 -1.46
CA GLY A 52 -0.92 -10.12 -0.23
C GLY A 52 -2.37 -9.78 0.13
N LYS A 53 -2.77 -8.51 -0.04
CA LYS A 53 -4.14 -8.07 0.19
C LYS A 53 -5.15 -8.75 -0.74
N SER A 54 -4.85 -8.84 -2.01
CA SER A 54 -5.75 -9.41 -3.04
C SER A 54 -6.07 -10.88 -2.77
N VAL A 55 -5.11 -11.63 -2.23
CA VAL A 55 -5.30 -13.04 -1.88
C VAL A 55 -6.19 -13.22 -0.65
N SER A 56 -6.07 -12.32 0.33
CA SER A 56 -6.74 -12.50 1.63
C SER A 56 -8.19 -12.04 1.66
N LYS A 57 -8.62 -11.08 0.82
CA LYS A 57 -9.94 -10.44 0.95
C LYS A 57 -10.91 -10.66 -0.20
N ASN A 58 -10.51 -11.31 -1.29
CA ASN A 58 -11.34 -11.48 -2.50
C ASN A 58 -11.95 -10.13 -3.03
N ILE A 59 -11.28 -9.01 -2.74
CA ILE A 59 -11.63 -7.66 -3.17
C ILE A 59 -10.77 -7.33 -4.38
N PRO A 60 -11.29 -6.65 -5.42
CA PRO A 60 -10.46 -6.15 -6.50
C PRO A 60 -9.29 -5.32 -5.96
N PRO A 61 -8.09 -5.41 -6.53
CA PRO A 61 -6.93 -4.64 -6.08
C PRO A 61 -7.19 -3.15 -5.99
N ILE A 62 -8.03 -2.65 -6.89
CA ILE A 62 -8.51 -1.26 -6.92
C ILE A 62 -10.03 -1.24 -7.03
N VAL A 63 -10.66 -0.53 -6.11
CA VAL A 63 -12.05 -0.07 -6.22
C VAL A 63 -11.98 1.45 -6.34
N SER A 64 -12.50 2.00 -7.42
CA SER A 64 -12.42 3.44 -7.73
C SER A 64 -13.68 3.93 -8.41
N VAL A 65 -13.87 5.24 -8.46
CA VAL A 65 -14.95 5.91 -9.19
C VAL A 65 -14.37 6.89 -10.20
N ALA A 66 -15.10 7.14 -11.28
CA ALA A 66 -14.79 8.22 -12.21
C ALA A 66 -15.39 9.54 -11.69
N PRO A 67 -14.83 10.72 -12.08
CA PRO A 67 -15.40 12.02 -11.72
C PRO A 67 -16.87 12.21 -12.12
N SER A 68 -17.32 11.49 -13.17
CA SER A 68 -18.69 11.55 -13.70
C SER A 68 -19.67 10.62 -12.99
N HIS A 69 -19.19 9.66 -12.17
CA HIS A 69 -20.08 8.81 -11.38
C HIS A 69 -20.86 9.64 -10.37
N THR A 70 -22.06 9.19 -10.03
CA THR A 70 -22.90 9.84 -9.03
C THR A 70 -22.46 9.47 -7.61
N VAL A 71 -22.82 10.31 -6.64
CA VAL A 71 -22.64 10.03 -5.21
C VAL A 71 -23.31 8.71 -4.82
N GLU A 72 -24.49 8.42 -5.37
CA GLU A 72 -25.19 7.15 -5.13
C GLU A 72 -24.35 5.93 -5.57
N GLU A 73 -23.75 5.99 -6.76
CA GLU A 73 -22.88 4.91 -7.26
C GLU A 73 -21.65 4.74 -6.39
N ALA A 74 -21.04 5.85 -5.96
CA ALA A 74 -19.88 5.80 -5.04
C ALA A 74 -20.25 5.14 -3.72
N LEU A 75 -21.37 5.52 -3.10
CA LEU A 75 -21.83 4.94 -1.83
C LEU A 75 -22.19 3.46 -1.98
N LYS A 76 -22.78 3.04 -3.11
CA LYS A 76 -23.04 1.62 -3.42
C LYS A 76 -21.75 0.82 -3.50
N LEU A 77 -20.72 1.34 -4.16
CA LEU A 77 -19.41 0.69 -4.25
C LEU A 77 -18.75 0.58 -2.87
N MET A 78 -18.78 1.67 -2.06
CA MET A 78 -18.26 1.66 -0.71
C MET A 78 -18.92 0.57 0.15
N SER A 79 -20.25 0.48 0.11
CA SER A 79 -21.01 -0.54 0.82
C SER A 79 -20.72 -1.96 0.32
N SER A 80 -20.62 -2.15 -1.01
CA SER A 80 -20.41 -3.47 -1.60
C SER A 80 -19.03 -4.06 -1.31
N PHE A 81 -18.02 -3.21 -1.17
CA PHE A 81 -16.62 -3.61 -0.92
C PHE A 81 -16.16 -3.33 0.52
N GLU A 82 -17.07 -2.87 1.38
CA GLU A 82 -16.78 -2.54 2.79
C GLU A 82 -15.60 -1.57 2.94
N VAL A 83 -15.56 -0.56 2.08
CA VAL A 83 -14.52 0.50 2.10
C VAL A 83 -15.16 1.85 2.37
N SER A 84 -14.47 2.68 3.16
CA SER A 84 -14.96 4.01 3.55
C SER A 84 -14.34 5.16 2.74
N GLU A 85 -13.42 4.85 1.83
CA GLU A 85 -12.76 5.82 0.96
C GLU A 85 -12.50 5.21 -0.41
N LEU A 86 -12.75 5.98 -1.47
CA LEU A 86 -12.47 5.58 -2.85
C LEU A 86 -11.62 6.64 -3.54
N PRO A 87 -10.57 6.24 -4.28
CA PRO A 87 -9.89 7.12 -5.21
C PRO A 87 -10.82 7.48 -6.38
N VAL A 88 -10.79 8.74 -6.76
CA VAL A 88 -11.41 9.22 -8.00
C VAL A 88 -10.35 9.15 -9.09
N VAL A 89 -10.62 8.34 -10.13
CA VAL A 89 -9.64 8.03 -11.16
C VAL A 89 -10.15 8.50 -12.52
N GLU A 90 -9.28 9.20 -13.24
CA GLU A 90 -9.50 9.61 -14.62
C GLU A 90 -8.22 9.38 -15.43
N ASN A 91 -8.31 8.65 -16.55
CA ASN A 91 -7.19 8.32 -17.44
C ASN A 91 -5.97 7.74 -16.68
N ASP A 92 -6.19 6.73 -15.84
CA ASP A 92 -5.18 6.10 -14.96
C ASP A 92 -4.48 7.05 -13.98
N LYS A 93 -5.08 8.21 -13.71
CA LYS A 93 -4.58 9.17 -12.70
C LYS A 93 -5.57 9.34 -11.57
N VAL A 94 -5.07 9.39 -10.35
CA VAL A 94 -5.89 9.75 -9.19
C VAL A 94 -6.04 11.27 -9.20
N VAL A 95 -7.28 11.74 -9.42
CA VAL A 95 -7.61 13.16 -9.54
C VAL A 95 -8.29 13.70 -8.27
N GLY A 96 -8.73 12.81 -7.37
CA GLY A 96 -9.35 13.17 -6.11
C GLY A 96 -9.62 11.93 -5.26
N ALA A 97 -10.34 12.14 -4.18
CA ALA A 97 -10.85 11.09 -3.29
C ALA A 97 -12.26 11.42 -2.80
N VAL A 98 -13.04 10.41 -2.50
CA VAL A 98 -14.33 10.57 -1.80
C VAL A 98 -14.37 9.70 -0.56
N ARG A 99 -14.92 10.23 0.51
CA ARG A 99 -15.08 9.55 1.80
C ARG A 99 -16.55 9.38 2.15
N GLU A 100 -16.90 8.19 2.62
CA GLU A 100 -18.26 7.83 2.98
C GLU A 100 -18.92 8.85 3.93
N ASN A 101 -18.24 9.21 5.02
CA ASN A 101 -18.75 10.16 6.00
C ASN A 101 -19.06 11.55 5.41
N LYS A 102 -18.25 12.00 4.44
CA LYS A 102 -18.47 13.28 3.76
C LYS A 102 -19.65 13.22 2.80
N LEU A 103 -19.71 12.15 1.99
CA LEU A 103 -20.82 11.94 1.05
C LEU A 103 -22.15 11.80 1.83
N MET A 104 -22.16 10.95 2.87
CA MET A 104 -23.36 10.77 3.72
C MET A 104 -23.78 12.07 4.40
N GLY A 105 -22.83 12.87 4.90
CA GLY A 105 -23.14 14.19 5.46
C GLY A 105 -23.89 15.06 4.46
N LYS A 106 -23.41 15.13 3.21
CA LYS A 106 -24.07 15.91 2.15
C LYS A 106 -25.45 15.36 1.78
N VAL A 107 -25.61 14.05 1.72
CA VAL A 107 -26.90 13.40 1.43
C VAL A 107 -27.91 13.63 2.56
N ILE A 108 -27.47 13.66 3.82
CA ILE A 108 -28.35 13.96 4.97
C ILE A 108 -28.79 15.43 4.94
N GLU A 109 -27.90 16.36 4.56
CA GLU A 109 -28.23 17.78 4.40
C GLU A 109 -29.22 18.01 3.25
N ASN A 110 -28.98 17.37 2.10
CA ASN A 110 -29.84 17.44 0.90
C ASN A 110 -29.80 16.12 0.14
N ARG A 111 -30.96 15.45 0.07
CA ARG A 111 -31.10 14.15 -0.62
C ARG A 111 -30.80 14.21 -2.12
N GLU A 112 -30.95 15.37 -2.76
CA GLU A 112 -30.61 15.56 -4.17
C GLU A 112 -29.11 15.39 -4.44
N ALA A 113 -28.26 15.51 -3.39
CA ALA A 113 -26.82 15.27 -3.49
C ALA A 113 -26.49 13.86 -4.00
N MET A 114 -27.38 12.87 -3.85
CA MET A 114 -27.16 11.53 -4.40
C MET A 114 -26.98 11.51 -5.93
N SER A 115 -27.61 12.44 -6.63
CA SER A 115 -27.55 12.55 -8.09
C SER A 115 -26.40 13.42 -8.59
N LEU A 116 -25.69 14.10 -7.69
CA LEU A 116 -24.55 14.93 -8.07
C LEU A 116 -23.35 14.08 -8.53
N PRO A 117 -22.58 14.56 -9.50
CA PRO A 117 -21.35 13.87 -9.89
C PRO A 117 -20.29 13.99 -8.80
N VAL A 118 -19.50 12.94 -8.66
CA VAL A 118 -18.43 12.82 -7.66
C VAL A 118 -17.44 13.99 -7.71
N ARG A 119 -17.14 14.51 -8.90
CA ARG A 119 -16.23 15.66 -9.08
C ARG A 119 -16.61 16.90 -8.28
N ASP A 120 -17.92 17.09 -7.97
CA ASP A 120 -18.39 18.27 -7.26
C ASP A 120 -18.18 18.17 -5.74
N LEU A 121 -17.92 16.94 -5.25
CA LEU A 121 -17.78 16.62 -3.82
C LEU A 121 -16.44 15.93 -3.47
N MET A 122 -15.59 15.65 -4.46
CA MET A 122 -14.29 15.01 -4.20
C MET A 122 -13.36 15.98 -3.46
N GLU A 123 -12.49 15.37 -2.67
CA GLU A 123 -11.44 16.04 -1.91
C GLU A 123 -10.07 15.83 -2.61
N GLU A 124 -9.00 16.32 -1.97
CA GLU A 124 -7.63 16.12 -2.43
C GLU A 124 -7.34 14.65 -2.75
N PRO A 125 -6.52 14.38 -3.77
CA PRO A 125 -6.21 13.02 -4.19
C PRO A 125 -5.47 12.25 -3.11
N ILE A 126 -5.76 10.93 -3.03
CA ILE A 126 -4.98 9.99 -2.23
C ILE A 126 -3.54 9.95 -2.75
N PRO A 127 -2.51 9.97 -1.88
CA PRO A 127 -1.13 9.84 -2.30
C PRO A 127 -0.89 8.59 -3.16
N VAL A 128 -0.11 8.76 -4.23
CA VAL A 128 0.28 7.68 -5.14
C VAL A 128 1.75 7.39 -4.95
N LEU A 129 2.09 6.15 -4.62
CA LEU A 129 3.45 5.66 -4.46
C LEU A 129 3.79 4.63 -5.53
N ASP A 130 5.09 4.49 -5.85
CA ASP A 130 5.54 3.47 -6.80
C ASP A 130 5.59 2.08 -6.15
N ALA A 131 5.24 1.07 -6.92
CA ALA A 131 5.20 -0.32 -6.46
C ALA A 131 6.56 -0.87 -6.01
N SER A 132 7.65 -0.29 -6.50
CA SER A 132 9.02 -0.64 -6.13
C SER A 132 9.49 -0.01 -4.81
N GLU A 133 8.74 0.96 -4.28
CA GLU A 133 9.10 1.58 -3.01
C GLU A 133 8.97 0.60 -1.85
N ASP A 134 9.82 0.81 -0.83
CA ASP A 134 9.83 0.03 0.40
C ASP A 134 8.52 0.23 1.18
N ILE A 135 8.05 -0.83 1.85
CA ILE A 135 6.84 -0.78 2.69
C ILE A 135 6.93 0.30 3.77
N GLN A 136 8.12 0.62 4.26
CA GLN A 136 8.33 1.65 5.29
C GLN A 136 7.95 3.04 4.79
N VAL A 137 8.15 3.33 3.49
CA VAL A 137 7.69 4.57 2.86
C VAL A 137 6.16 4.64 2.89
N GLY A 138 5.50 3.52 2.55
CA GLY A 138 4.05 3.40 2.65
C GLY A 138 3.54 3.61 4.07
N ILE A 139 4.16 2.96 5.06
CA ILE A 139 3.82 3.10 6.48
C ILE A 139 3.98 4.56 6.94
N ALA A 140 5.07 5.22 6.55
CA ALA A 140 5.30 6.63 6.88
C ALA A 140 4.20 7.54 6.29
N THR A 141 3.81 7.30 5.04
CA THR A 141 2.74 8.04 4.37
C THR A 141 1.39 7.79 5.02
N LEU A 142 1.09 6.54 5.40
CA LEU A 142 -0.15 6.14 6.06
C LEU A 142 -0.31 6.70 7.49
N LYS A 143 0.75 7.22 8.11
CA LYS A 143 0.63 8.00 9.37
C LYS A 143 -0.16 9.29 9.16
N LEU A 144 -0.01 9.90 7.99
CA LEU A 144 -0.65 11.19 7.64
C LEU A 144 -1.93 11.02 6.82
N HIS A 145 -2.05 9.93 6.07
CA HIS A 145 -3.16 9.66 5.16
C HIS A 145 -3.85 8.33 5.52
N PRO A 146 -5.17 8.20 5.35
CA PRO A 146 -5.90 6.96 5.65
C PRO A 146 -5.61 5.83 4.68
N ALA A 147 -5.25 6.17 3.43
CA ALA A 147 -4.93 5.23 2.37
C ALA A 147 -3.83 5.78 1.45
N ILE A 148 -3.20 4.89 0.70
CA ILE A 148 -2.30 5.18 -0.41
C ILE A 148 -2.70 4.36 -1.63
N VAL A 149 -2.49 4.90 -2.82
CA VAL A 149 -2.64 4.18 -4.08
C VAL A 149 -1.26 3.74 -4.56
N VAL A 150 -1.14 2.49 -5.00
CA VAL A 150 0.11 1.95 -5.51
C VAL A 150 0.04 1.88 -7.03
N ARG A 151 1.11 2.37 -7.69
CA ARG A 151 1.23 2.43 -9.14
C ARG A 151 2.45 1.64 -9.60
N GLU A 152 2.30 0.88 -10.68
CA GLU A 152 3.39 0.18 -11.35
C GLU A 152 3.34 0.46 -12.87
N PHE A 153 4.46 0.84 -13.48
CA PHE A 153 4.57 1.17 -14.91
C PHE A 153 3.45 2.09 -15.43
N GLY A 154 3.08 3.10 -14.63
CA GLY A 154 2.05 4.07 -14.97
C GLY A 154 0.61 3.61 -14.70
N ARG A 155 0.37 2.34 -14.35
CA ARG A 155 -0.95 1.79 -14.02
C ARG A 155 -1.15 1.69 -12.52
N LEU A 156 -2.35 1.97 -12.08
CA LEU A 156 -2.73 1.80 -10.68
C LEU A 156 -2.97 0.30 -10.41
N ILE A 157 -2.28 -0.27 -9.43
CA ILE A 157 -2.33 -1.72 -9.14
C ILE A 157 -3.01 -2.07 -7.83
N GLY A 158 -3.23 -1.10 -6.95
CA GLY A 158 -3.90 -1.37 -5.67
C GLY A 158 -4.04 -0.15 -4.79
N VAL A 159 -4.84 -0.33 -3.74
CA VAL A 159 -5.00 0.63 -2.64
C VAL A 159 -4.60 -0.08 -1.35
N LEU A 160 -3.75 0.55 -0.54
CA LEU A 160 -3.38 0.08 0.79
C LEU A 160 -3.90 1.06 1.84
N SER A 161 -4.49 0.52 2.88
CA SER A 161 -4.92 1.24 4.08
C SER A 161 -3.99 0.95 5.26
N ARG A 162 -4.17 1.66 6.37
CA ARG A 162 -3.44 1.38 7.62
C ARG A 162 -3.60 -0.07 8.10
N HIS A 163 -4.79 -0.65 7.88
CA HIS A 163 -5.05 -2.04 8.26
C HIS A 163 -4.22 -3.04 7.46
N ASP A 164 -4.00 -2.75 6.18
CA ASP A 164 -3.30 -3.66 5.27
C ASP A 164 -1.80 -3.77 5.57
N VAL A 165 -1.23 -2.80 6.28
CA VAL A 165 0.20 -2.77 6.62
C VAL A 165 0.51 -3.22 8.06
N LEU A 166 -0.51 -3.58 8.86
CA LEU A 166 -0.30 -4.01 10.25
C LEU A 166 0.62 -5.22 10.39
N GLY A 167 0.61 -6.12 9.42
CA GLY A 167 1.48 -7.30 9.42
C GLY A 167 2.95 -7.02 9.12
N TYR A 168 3.30 -5.76 8.81
CA TYR A 168 4.66 -5.32 8.47
C TYR A 168 5.23 -4.32 9.50
N LEU A 169 4.53 -4.11 10.65
CA LEU A 169 4.94 -3.24 11.76
C LEU A 169 5.77 -3.98 12.83
#